data_f1d4b116211430861d4eeee1b7a35a2c
#
_entry.id   f1d4b116211430861d4eeee1b7a35a2c
#
_cell.length_a   1.000
_cell.length_b   1.000
_cell.length_c   1.000
_cell.angle_alpha   90.00
_cell.angle_beta   90.00
_cell.angle_gamma   90.00
#
_symmetry.space_group_name_H-M   'P 1'
#
loop_
_entity.id
_entity.type
_entity.pdbx_description
1 polymer ?
#
loop_
_entity_poly.entity_id
_entity_poly.type
_entity_poly.pdbx_seq_one_letter_code
_entity_poly.pdbx_strand_id
1 'polypeptide(L)'
;MELVKLQRQRAVDAVYEALREGILSHLFKPGERLHVDELSGKLGVSLTPVRNAIQQLATEGLVEIRPRSGTFVANLSVQDIEETFEIRCALECLAAEKSTELIEPAELVRLRDLLVSLNRPIHNSEGRRSHEQDNSEFHRILIKASRNRRLQEMYESLNAHLKIARIHGSEESWRSRLHEEHAEHEQIVAALENRDVNLVVSTLRKHIYRAKDALIASLPPAE
;
A
#
# COMPACT_ATOMS: atom_id res chain seq x y z
N MET A 1 24.08 -34.17 9.65
CA MET A 1 23.20 -34.31 8.46
C MET A 1 22.82 -32.90 8.01
N GLU A 2 23.50 -32.37 7.01
CA GLU A 2 23.22 -31.04 6.48
C GLU A 2 22.01 -31.11 5.52
N LEU A 3 20.94 -30.39 5.84
CA LEU A 3 19.80 -30.24 4.93
C LEU A 3 20.18 -29.25 3.82
N VAL A 4 20.29 -29.77 2.59
CA VAL A 4 20.53 -28.94 1.40
C VAL A 4 19.29 -28.05 1.18
N LYS A 5 19.46 -26.72 1.15
CA LYS A 5 18.43 -25.75 0.80
C LYS A 5 17.86 -26.03 -0.59
N LEU A 6 16.60 -26.43 -0.67
CA LEU A 6 15.94 -26.75 -1.92
C LEU A 6 15.73 -25.48 -2.78
N GLN A 7 16.07 -25.54 -4.07
CA GLN A 7 15.84 -24.46 -5.07
C GLN A 7 14.36 -24.07 -5.22
N ARG A 8 13.45 -24.86 -4.67
CA ARG A 8 12.00 -24.72 -4.76
C ARG A 8 11.47 -23.41 -4.13
N GLN A 9 12.10 -22.92 -3.05
CA GLN A 9 11.70 -21.67 -2.39
C GLN A 9 11.94 -20.45 -3.30
N ARG A 10 13.06 -20.41 -4.00
CA ARG A 10 13.40 -19.32 -4.94
C ARG A 10 12.39 -19.18 -6.09
N ALA A 11 11.85 -20.30 -6.59
CA ALA A 11 10.86 -20.27 -7.67
C ALA A 11 9.50 -19.73 -7.16
N VAL A 12 9.07 -20.07 -5.94
CA VAL A 12 7.85 -19.52 -5.34
C VAL A 12 7.98 -18.03 -5.15
N ASP A 13 9.10 -17.58 -4.56
CA ASP A 13 9.35 -16.16 -4.28
C ASP A 13 9.40 -15.33 -5.59
N ALA A 14 10.07 -15.84 -6.62
CA ALA A 14 10.14 -15.18 -7.93
C ALA A 14 8.76 -15.08 -8.60
N VAL A 15 7.95 -16.13 -8.56
CA VAL A 15 6.58 -16.13 -9.08
C VAL A 15 5.70 -15.17 -8.28
N TYR A 16 5.80 -15.21 -6.95
CA TYR A 16 5.06 -14.30 -6.08
C TYR A 16 5.35 -12.84 -6.42
N GLU A 17 6.63 -12.44 -6.51
CA GLU A 17 7.02 -11.07 -6.85
C GLU A 17 6.54 -10.68 -8.27
N ALA A 18 6.65 -11.56 -9.25
CA ALA A 18 6.20 -11.30 -10.61
C ALA A 18 4.67 -11.09 -10.68
N LEU A 19 3.89 -11.94 -10.02
CA LEU A 19 2.43 -11.80 -9.98
C LEU A 19 2.01 -10.56 -9.18
N ARG A 20 2.64 -10.33 -8.04
CA ARG A 20 2.41 -9.17 -7.20
C ARG A 20 2.67 -7.87 -7.96
N GLU A 21 3.80 -7.77 -8.62
CA GLU A 21 4.13 -6.61 -9.46
C GLU A 21 3.13 -6.48 -10.63
N GLY A 22 2.73 -7.58 -11.26
CA GLY A 22 1.72 -7.58 -12.33
C GLY A 22 0.37 -7.05 -11.86
N ILE A 23 -0.05 -7.39 -10.65
CA ILE A 23 -1.28 -6.85 -10.04
C ILE A 23 -1.10 -5.35 -9.73
N LEU A 24 0.00 -4.99 -9.06
CA LEU A 24 0.25 -3.62 -8.63
C LEU A 24 0.55 -2.64 -9.78
N SER A 25 0.94 -3.14 -10.96
CA SER A 25 1.19 -2.34 -12.18
C SER A 25 0.01 -2.31 -13.15
N HIS A 26 -1.15 -2.86 -12.78
CA HIS A 26 -2.34 -3.00 -13.64
C HIS A 26 -2.15 -3.90 -14.88
N LEU A 27 -1.13 -4.74 -14.92
CA LEU A 27 -1.02 -5.77 -15.94
C LEU A 27 -2.19 -6.77 -15.83
N PHE A 28 -2.62 -7.07 -14.58
CA PHE A 28 -3.84 -7.79 -14.27
C PHE A 28 -4.85 -6.81 -13.68
N LYS A 29 -6.04 -6.75 -14.29
CA LYS A 29 -7.10 -5.83 -13.85
C LYS A 29 -7.80 -6.35 -12.59
N PRO A 30 -8.33 -5.46 -11.72
CA PRO A 30 -9.22 -5.86 -10.65
C PRO A 30 -10.38 -6.73 -11.15
N GLY A 31 -10.67 -7.83 -10.45
CA GLY A 31 -11.67 -8.82 -10.86
C GLY A 31 -11.24 -9.74 -12.01
N GLU A 32 -10.08 -9.53 -12.62
CA GLU A 32 -9.58 -10.39 -13.70
C GLU A 32 -9.28 -11.80 -13.20
N ARG A 33 -9.67 -12.80 -13.98
CA ARG A 33 -9.39 -14.19 -13.67
C ARG A 33 -7.94 -14.54 -13.97
N LEU A 34 -7.26 -15.08 -12.99
CA LEU A 34 -5.89 -15.59 -13.11
C LEU A 34 -5.90 -17.08 -13.46
N HIS A 35 -5.46 -17.39 -14.67
CA HIS A 35 -5.39 -18.78 -15.17
C HIS A 35 -4.05 -19.41 -14.78
N VAL A 36 -4.05 -20.27 -13.76
CA VAL A 36 -2.84 -20.87 -13.15
C VAL A 36 -1.98 -21.60 -14.19
N ASP A 37 -2.62 -22.32 -15.13
CA ASP A 37 -1.93 -23.07 -16.19
C ASP A 37 -1.22 -22.13 -17.18
N GLU A 38 -1.89 -21.05 -17.58
CA GLU A 38 -1.30 -20.02 -18.47
C GLU A 38 -0.14 -19.28 -17.79
N LEU A 39 -0.30 -18.94 -16.51
CA LEU A 39 0.76 -18.30 -15.72
C LEU A 39 1.98 -19.22 -15.58
N SER A 40 1.75 -20.50 -15.34
CA SER A 40 2.80 -21.51 -15.30
C SER A 40 3.58 -21.57 -16.61
N GLY A 41 2.87 -21.59 -17.76
CA GLY A 41 3.47 -21.57 -19.09
C GLY A 41 4.26 -20.27 -19.37
N LYS A 42 3.67 -19.10 -19.08
CA LYS A 42 4.31 -17.79 -19.31
C LYS A 42 5.57 -17.59 -18.45
N LEU A 43 5.56 -18.09 -17.21
CA LEU A 43 6.68 -17.95 -16.27
C LEU A 43 7.72 -19.08 -16.39
N GLY A 44 7.46 -20.11 -17.21
CA GLY A 44 8.38 -21.22 -17.42
C GLY A 44 8.60 -22.08 -16.16
N VAL A 45 7.59 -22.18 -15.29
CA VAL A 45 7.66 -22.94 -14.04
C VAL A 45 6.53 -23.99 -13.97
N SER A 46 6.63 -24.95 -13.05
CA SER A 46 5.52 -25.90 -12.81
C SER A 46 4.34 -25.24 -12.08
N LEU A 47 3.18 -25.88 -12.06
CA LEU A 47 1.96 -25.39 -11.38
C LEU A 47 2.13 -25.16 -9.88
N THR A 48 2.99 -25.93 -9.22
CA THR A 48 3.15 -25.87 -7.76
C THR A 48 3.64 -24.52 -7.25
N PRO A 49 4.74 -23.91 -7.75
CA PRO A 49 5.17 -22.59 -7.32
C PRO A 49 4.13 -21.51 -7.64
N VAL A 50 3.39 -21.61 -8.74
CA VAL A 50 2.31 -20.65 -9.06
C VAL A 50 1.17 -20.74 -8.05
N ARG A 51 0.72 -21.94 -7.70
CA ARG A 51 -0.33 -22.14 -6.68
C ARG A 51 0.10 -21.64 -5.31
N ASN A 52 1.36 -21.87 -4.92
CA ASN A 52 1.87 -21.39 -3.64
C ASN A 52 1.96 -19.86 -3.61
N ALA A 53 2.44 -19.24 -4.69
CA ALA A 53 2.46 -17.78 -4.82
C ALA A 53 1.04 -17.17 -4.76
N ILE A 54 0.09 -17.76 -5.47
CA ILE A 54 -1.33 -17.36 -5.42
C ILE A 54 -1.89 -17.48 -4.02
N GLN A 55 -1.56 -18.55 -3.28
CA GLN A 55 -2.01 -18.70 -1.89
C GLN A 55 -1.43 -17.61 -0.97
N GLN A 56 -0.17 -17.21 -1.18
CA GLN A 56 0.42 -16.09 -0.45
C GLN A 56 -0.27 -14.78 -0.79
N LEU A 57 -0.49 -14.50 -2.08
CA LEU A 57 -1.22 -13.31 -2.53
C LEU A 57 -2.67 -13.28 -2.02
N ALA A 58 -3.30 -14.43 -1.88
CA ALA A 58 -4.65 -14.53 -1.28
C ALA A 58 -4.63 -14.23 0.22
N THR A 59 -3.60 -14.66 0.94
CA THR A 59 -3.41 -14.30 2.36
C THR A 59 -3.19 -12.80 2.55
N GLU A 60 -2.61 -12.13 1.54
CA GLU A 60 -2.41 -10.68 1.52
C GLU A 60 -3.63 -9.91 0.97
N GLY A 61 -4.69 -10.61 0.57
CA GLY A 61 -5.89 -10.00 0.00
C GLY A 61 -5.71 -9.44 -1.43
N LEU A 62 -4.58 -9.72 -2.11
CA LEU A 62 -4.33 -9.30 -3.51
C LEU A 62 -5.07 -10.18 -4.52
N VAL A 63 -5.41 -11.39 -4.12
CA VAL A 63 -6.08 -12.39 -4.95
C VAL A 63 -7.21 -13.04 -4.15
N GLU A 64 -8.30 -13.30 -4.81
CA GLU A 64 -9.44 -14.05 -4.26
C GLU A 64 -9.51 -15.44 -4.90
N ILE A 65 -9.48 -16.47 -4.07
CA ILE A 65 -9.68 -17.86 -4.51
C ILE A 65 -11.14 -18.23 -4.25
N ARG A 66 -11.94 -18.27 -5.32
CA ARG A 66 -13.36 -18.66 -5.26
C ARG A 66 -13.50 -20.16 -5.53
N PRO A 67 -13.98 -20.96 -4.57
CA PRO A 67 -14.16 -22.39 -4.76
C PRO A 67 -14.99 -22.68 -6.01
N ARG A 68 -14.53 -23.61 -6.85
CA ARG A 68 -15.14 -24.04 -8.14
C ARG A 68 -15.20 -22.97 -9.23
N SER A 69 -14.98 -21.68 -8.92
CA SER A 69 -15.04 -20.58 -9.88
C SER A 69 -13.66 -20.20 -10.41
N GLY A 70 -12.63 -20.28 -9.59
CA GLY A 70 -11.26 -19.96 -9.98
C GLY A 70 -10.55 -18.98 -9.07
N THR A 71 -9.50 -18.41 -9.60
CA THR A 71 -8.66 -17.40 -8.92
C THR A 71 -8.81 -16.07 -9.63
N PHE A 72 -9.02 -15.01 -8.88
CA PHE A 72 -9.27 -13.67 -9.42
C PHE A 72 -8.39 -12.65 -8.73
N VAL A 73 -8.00 -11.59 -9.43
CA VAL A 73 -7.44 -10.39 -8.78
C VAL A 73 -8.50 -9.81 -7.86
N ALA A 74 -8.12 -9.44 -6.65
CA ALA A 74 -9.06 -8.87 -5.68
C ALA A 74 -9.72 -7.61 -6.27
N ASN A 75 -11.02 -7.51 -6.07
CA ASN A 75 -11.79 -6.32 -6.40
C ASN A 75 -12.30 -5.72 -5.09
N LEU A 76 -11.93 -4.48 -4.80
CA LEU A 76 -12.35 -3.81 -3.59
C LEU A 76 -13.70 -3.13 -3.81
N SER A 77 -14.65 -3.43 -2.95
CA SER A 77 -15.89 -2.66 -2.85
C SER A 77 -15.64 -1.31 -2.17
N VAL A 78 -16.61 -0.39 -2.30
CA VAL A 78 -16.60 0.87 -1.54
C VAL A 78 -16.52 0.58 -0.04
N GLN A 79 -17.24 -0.42 0.44
CA GLN A 79 -17.23 -0.83 1.85
C GLN A 79 -15.84 -1.30 2.29
N ASP A 80 -15.15 -2.13 1.49
CA ASP A 80 -13.78 -2.59 1.82
C ASP A 80 -12.81 -1.41 1.96
N ILE A 81 -12.97 -0.39 1.09
CA ILE A 81 -12.16 0.83 1.16
C ILE A 81 -12.49 1.62 2.42
N GLU A 82 -13.75 1.82 2.74
CA GLU A 82 -14.19 2.53 3.94
C GLU A 82 -13.63 1.87 5.20
N GLU A 83 -13.86 0.58 5.38
CA GLU A 83 -13.38 -0.20 6.53
C GLU A 83 -11.85 -0.19 6.64
N THR A 84 -11.14 -0.35 5.50
CA THR A 84 -9.66 -0.30 5.46
C THR A 84 -9.14 1.06 5.90
N PHE A 85 -9.74 2.15 5.42
CA PHE A 85 -9.30 3.50 5.76
C PHE A 85 -9.69 3.92 7.19
N GLU A 86 -10.76 3.39 7.75
CA GLU A 86 -11.11 3.55 9.17
C GLU A 86 -10.06 2.93 10.07
N ILE A 87 -9.67 1.68 9.80
CA ILE A 87 -8.60 0.99 10.53
C ILE A 87 -7.27 1.73 10.35
N ARG A 88 -6.94 2.16 9.13
CA ARG A 88 -5.76 2.96 8.83
C ARG A 88 -5.71 4.22 9.69
N CYS A 89 -6.81 4.97 9.71
CA CYS A 89 -6.92 6.20 10.50
C CYS A 89 -6.70 5.95 11.98
N ALA A 90 -7.30 4.90 12.55
CA ALA A 90 -7.13 4.54 13.94
C ALA A 90 -5.67 4.19 14.28
N LEU A 91 -5.01 3.37 13.45
CA LEU A 91 -3.62 2.97 13.66
C LEU A 91 -2.65 4.16 13.50
N GLU A 92 -2.82 4.96 12.45
CA GLU A 92 -1.92 6.09 12.19
C GLU A 92 -2.11 7.22 13.21
N CYS A 93 -3.33 7.53 13.65
CA CYS A 93 -3.56 8.50 14.71
C CYS A 93 -2.96 8.05 16.04
N LEU A 94 -3.13 6.77 16.41
CA LEU A 94 -2.49 6.21 17.61
C LEU A 94 -0.95 6.26 17.51
N ALA A 95 -0.41 6.01 16.31
CA ALA A 95 1.03 6.16 16.08
C ALA A 95 1.47 7.60 16.22
N ALA A 96 0.71 8.55 15.64
CA ALA A 96 1.01 9.98 15.65
C ALA A 96 1.09 10.55 17.07
N GLU A 97 0.19 10.16 17.97
CA GLU A 97 0.24 10.56 19.38
C GLU A 97 1.60 10.23 20.02
N LYS A 98 2.11 9.02 19.78
CA LYS A 98 3.39 8.57 20.33
C LYS A 98 4.58 9.08 19.55
N SER A 99 4.50 9.05 18.21
CA SER A 99 5.61 9.46 17.35
C SER A 99 5.94 10.94 17.54
N THR A 100 4.96 11.79 17.78
CA THR A 100 5.20 13.21 18.02
C THR A 100 6.13 13.46 19.22
N GLU A 101 6.06 12.61 20.23
CA GLU A 101 6.96 12.68 21.41
C GLU A 101 8.30 12.00 21.15
N LEU A 102 8.31 10.88 20.43
CA LEU A 102 9.45 9.94 20.32
C LEU A 102 10.29 10.09 19.06
N ILE A 103 9.81 10.85 18.06
CA ILE A 103 10.50 10.98 16.76
C ILE A 103 11.88 11.60 16.94
N GLU A 104 12.87 10.99 16.31
CA GLU A 104 14.27 11.39 16.38
C GLU A 104 14.64 12.38 15.26
N PRO A 105 15.68 13.21 15.44
CA PRO A 105 16.12 14.17 14.42
C PRO A 105 16.39 13.51 13.05
N ALA A 106 16.96 12.31 13.01
CA ALA A 106 17.22 11.59 11.76
C ALA A 106 15.94 11.20 11.02
N GLU A 107 14.87 10.85 11.75
CA GLU A 107 13.57 10.52 11.18
C GLU A 107 12.89 11.78 10.62
N LEU A 108 13.00 12.92 11.29
CA LEU A 108 12.52 14.22 10.78
C LEU A 108 13.27 14.65 9.51
N VAL A 109 14.59 14.46 9.45
CA VAL A 109 15.37 14.71 8.23
C VAL A 109 14.85 13.83 7.09
N ARG A 110 14.62 12.53 7.35
CA ARG A 110 14.09 11.62 6.34
C ARG A 110 12.69 12.01 5.86
N LEU A 111 11.80 12.47 6.75
CA LEU A 111 10.48 12.99 6.35
C LEU A 111 10.61 14.22 5.45
N ARG A 112 11.52 15.15 5.74
CA ARG A 112 11.78 16.32 4.87
C ARG A 112 12.31 15.92 3.49
N ASP A 113 13.21 14.95 3.42
CA ASP A 113 13.71 14.41 2.14
C ASP A 113 12.56 13.81 1.31
N LEU A 114 11.64 13.11 1.97
CA LEU A 114 10.44 12.57 1.31
C LEU A 114 9.50 13.68 0.82
N LEU A 115 9.32 14.79 1.57
CA LEU A 115 8.54 15.94 1.08
C LEU A 115 9.12 16.49 -0.22
N VAL A 116 10.45 16.63 -0.30
CA VAL A 116 11.12 17.09 -1.53
C VAL A 116 10.87 16.10 -2.70
N SER A 117 10.92 14.79 -2.42
CA SER A 117 10.67 13.76 -3.44
C SER A 117 9.21 13.75 -3.89
N LEU A 118 8.26 13.84 -2.95
CA LEU A 118 6.81 13.86 -3.22
C LEU A 118 6.36 15.10 -4.00
N ASN A 119 7.12 16.20 -3.96
CA ASN A 119 6.83 17.41 -4.73
C ASN A 119 7.38 17.41 -6.16
N ARG A 120 8.05 16.33 -6.58
CA ARG A 120 8.59 16.23 -7.95
C ARG A 120 7.48 16.07 -8.98
N PRO A 121 7.59 16.74 -10.14
CA PRO A 121 6.65 16.54 -11.24
C PRO A 121 6.62 15.10 -11.70
N ILE A 122 5.43 14.55 -11.95
CA ILE A 122 5.24 13.17 -12.38
C ILE A 122 4.81 13.15 -13.83
N HIS A 123 5.64 12.55 -14.68
CA HIS A 123 5.46 12.55 -16.12
C HIS A 123 5.07 11.19 -16.70
N ASN A 124 5.30 10.10 -15.97
CA ASN A 124 5.09 8.73 -16.44
C ASN A 124 4.72 7.77 -15.30
N SER A 125 4.44 6.53 -15.65
CA SER A 125 4.08 5.47 -14.70
C SER A 125 5.18 5.15 -13.68
N GLU A 126 6.46 5.28 -14.05
CA GLU A 126 7.58 5.08 -13.13
C GLU A 126 7.62 6.18 -12.06
N GLY A 127 7.44 7.44 -12.45
CA GLY A 127 7.32 8.57 -11.53
C GLY A 127 6.14 8.41 -10.57
N ARG A 128 4.99 7.93 -11.06
CA ARG A 128 3.84 7.60 -10.22
C ARG A 128 4.18 6.52 -9.20
N ARG A 129 4.82 5.43 -9.62
CA ARG A 129 5.24 4.34 -8.73
C ARG A 129 6.21 4.82 -7.65
N SER A 130 7.19 5.65 -8.03
CA SER A 130 8.13 6.25 -7.07
C SER A 130 7.40 7.11 -6.05
N HIS A 131 6.46 7.95 -6.49
CA HIS A 131 5.64 8.77 -5.59
C HIS A 131 4.82 7.93 -4.61
N GLU A 132 4.18 6.86 -5.07
CA GLU A 132 3.40 5.94 -4.22
C GLU A 132 4.28 5.21 -3.18
N GLN A 133 5.53 4.89 -3.54
CA GLN A 133 6.52 4.32 -2.63
C GLN A 133 6.95 5.34 -1.56
N ASP A 134 7.27 6.56 -1.97
CA ASP A 134 7.67 7.64 -1.07
C ASP A 134 6.54 8.03 -0.11
N ASN A 135 5.30 8.11 -0.61
CA ASN A 135 4.12 8.32 0.21
C ASN A 135 3.92 7.19 1.23
N SER A 136 4.09 5.95 0.81
CA SER A 136 4.00 4.80 1.73
C SER A 136 5.10 4.82 2.79
N GLU A 137 6.32 5.24 2.42
CA GLU A 137 7.44 5.34 3.37
C GLU A 137 7.23 6.50 4.36
N PHE A 138 6.64 7.63 3.93
CA PHE A 138 6.26 8.72 4.81
C PHE A 138 5.41 8.23 5.99
N HIS A 139 4.31 7.57 5.70
CA HIS A 139 3.42 7.01 6.73
C HIS A 139 4.12 5.93 7.56
N ARG A 140 4.96 5.08 6.93
CA ARG A 140 5.71 4.05 7.65
C ARG A 140 6.70 4.63 8.67
N ILE A 141 7.32 5.77 8.40
CA ILE A 141 8.20 6.46 9.37
C ILE A 141 7.39 6.87 10.59
N LEU A 142 6.19 7.44 10.44
CA LEU A 142 5.32 7.79 11.57
C LEU A 142 4.98 6.57 12.42
N ILE A 143 4.60 5.47 11.76
CA ILE A 143 4.31 4.20 12.42
C ILE A 143 5.52 3.68 13.21
N LYS A 144 6.72 3.68 12.62
CA LYS A 144 7.96 3.22 13.26
C LYS A 144 8.39 4.12 14.41
N ALA A 145 8.26 5.44 14.25
CA ALA A 145 8.59 6.42 15.28
C ALA A 145 7.73 6.29 16.55
N SER A 146 6.55 5.68 16.44
CA SER A 146 5.73 5.34 17.61
C SER A 146 6.36 4.33 18.57
N ARG A 147 7.42 3.62 18.12
CA ARG A 147 8.10 2.52 18.84
C ARG A 147 7.16 1.40 19.30
N ASN A 148 5.96 1.32 18.72
CA ASN A 148 4.97 0.28 19.04
C ASN A 148 5.05 -0.86 18.02
N ARG A 149 5.76 -1.94 18.35
CA ARG A 149 5.97 -3.09 17.47
C ARG A 149 4.65 -3.74 17.00
N ARG A 150 3.67 -3.87 17.87
CA ARG A 150 2.38 -4.48 17.51
C ARG A 150 1.60 -3.63 16.53
N LEU A 151 1.62 -2.31 16.70
CA LEU A 151 1.02 -1.38 15.75
C LEU A 151 1.69 -1.46 14.37
N GLN A 152 3.03 -1.58 14.33
CA GLN A 152 3.78 -1.77 13.10
C GLN A 152 3.35 -3.05 12.36
N GLU A 153 3.26 -4.19 13.06
CA GLU A 153 2.82 -5.47 12.51
C GLU A 153 1.40 -5.36 11.91
N MET A 154 0.47 -4.73 12.62
CA MET A 154 -0.91 -4.52 12.14
C MET A 154 -0.96 -3.60 10.92
N TYR A 155 -0.19 -2.51 10.93
CA TYR A 155 -0.12 -1.59 9.79
C TYR A 155 0.47 -2.24 8.53
N GLU A 156 1.52 -3.03 8.66
CA GLU A 156 2.11 -3.76 7.52
C GLU A 156 1.13 -4.78 6.93
N SER A 157 0.35 -5.46 7.77
CA SER A 157 -0.72 -6.35 7.30
C SER A 157 -1.80 -5.59 6.51
N LEU A 158 -2.18 -4.40 6.98
CA LEU A 158 -3.16 -3.54 6.29
C LEU A 158 -2.63 -2.95 4.98
N ASN A 159 -1.31 -2.76 4.87
CA ASN A 159 -0.68 -2.04 3.76
C ASN A 159 -0.90 -2.70 2.38
N ALA A 160 -1.11 -4.01 2.33
CA ALA A 160 -1.48 -4.72 1.11
C ALA A 160 -2.83 -4.23 0.57
N HIS A 161 -3.85 -4.12 1.43
CA HIS A 161 -5.18 -3.61 1.08
C HIS A 161 -5.14 -2.15 0.63
N LEU A 162 -4.31 -1.32 1.28
CA LEU A 162 -4.09 0.08 0.87
C LEU A 162 -3.45 0.20 -0.51
N LYS A 163 -2.56 -0.71 -0.87
CA LYS A 163 -1.97 -0.76 -2.21
C LYS A 163 -3.01 -1.13 -3.27
N ILE A 164 -3.85 -2.13 -3.00
CA ILE A 164 -4.95 -2.52 -3.89
C ILE A 164 -5.92 -1.35 -4.07
N ALA A 165 -6.31 -0.68 -2.99
CA ALA A 165 -7.19 0.47 -3.04
C ALA A 165 -6.66 1.57 -3.97
N ARG A 166 -5.36 1.86 -3.93
CA ARG A 166 -4.70 2.85 -4.81
C ARG A 166 -4.68 2.45 -6.28
N ILE A 167 -4.64 1.15 -6.57
CA ILE A 167 -4.67 0.62 -7.95
C ILE A 167 -5.99 0.97 -8.65
N HIS A 168 -7.10 1.09 -7.94
CA HIS A 168 -8.42 1.39 -8.51
C HIS A 168 -8.62 2.87 -8.90
N GLY A 169 -7.74 3.78 -8.45
CA GLY A 169 -7.88 5.21 -8.73
C GLY A 169 -7.48 5.59 -10.17
N SER A 170 -8.29 6.40 -10.85
CA SER A 170 -7.94 6.95 -12.17
C SER A 170 -6.72 7.88 -12.09
N GLU A 171 -5.94 7.95 -13.18
CA GLU A 171 -4.76 8.83 -13.24
C GLU A 171 -5.13 10.32 -13.10
N GLU A 172 -6.23 10.74 -13.66
CA GLU A 172 -6.72 12.11 -13.61
C GLU A 172 -7.11 12.52 -12.18
N SER A 173 -7.89 11.69 -11.50
CA SER A 173 -8.26 11.87 -10.09
C SER A 173 -7.05 11.88 -9.17
N TRP A 174 -6.03 11.07 -9.47
CA TRP A 174 -4.80 11.03 -8.69
C TRP A 174 -3.98 12.32 -8.85
N ARG A 175 -3.80 12.83 -10.08
CA ARG A 175 -3.05 14.08 -10.34
C ARG A 175 -3.67 15.30 -9.68
N SER A 176 -5.00 15.40 -9.67
CA SER A 176 -5.70 16.56 -9.07
C SER A 176 -5.49 16.68 -7.55
N ARG A 177 -5.11 15.59 -6.88
CA ARG A 177 -4.93 15.52 -5.42
C ARG A 177 -3.52 15.83 -4.94
N LEU A 178 -2.52 15.75 -5.82
CA LEU A 178 -1.11 15.85 -5.43
C LEU A 178 -0.77 17.15 -4.67
N HIS A 179 -1.36 18.27 -5.08
CA HIS A 179 -1.10 19.56 -4.44
C HIS A 179 -1.62 19.61 -2.99
N GLU A 180 -2.85 19.13 -2.77
CA GLU A 180 -3.43 19.07 -1.43
C GLU A 180 -2.71 18.06 -0.55
N GLU A 181 -2.37 16.90 -1.10
CA GLU A 181 -1.63 15.85 -0.42
C GLU A 181 -0.26 16.36 0.06
N HIS A 182 0.45 17.09 -0.79
CA HIS A 182 1.74 17.69 -0.44
C HIS A 182 1.61 18.70 0.69
N ALA A 183 0.65 19.65 0.61
CA ALA A 183 0.43 20.64 1.63
C ALA A 183 0.05 20.01 3.00
N GLU A 184 -0.72 18.92 2.99
CA GLU A 184 -1.05 18.19 4.21
C GLU A 184 0.18 17.48 4.81
N HIS A 185 1.03 16.86 3.99
CA HIS A 185 2.28 16.28 4.47
C HIS A 185 3.23 17.31 5.07
N GLU A 186 3.36 18.50 4.45
CA GLU A 186 4.14 19.62 5.01
C GLU A 186 3.62 20.04 6.39
N GLN A 187 2.29 20.16 6.55
CA GLN A 187 1.67 20.50 7.83
C GLN A 187 1.93 19.42 8.89
N ILE A 188 1.87 18.13 8.53
CA ILE A 188 2.17 17.04 9.46
C ILE A 188 3.63 17.14 9.94
N VAL A 189 4.60 17.35 9.04
CA VAL A 189 6.01 17.46 9.41
C VAL A 189 6.24 18.68 10.30
N ALA A 190 5.70 19.84 9.94
CA ALA A 190 5.80 21.06 10.75
C ALA A 190 5.22 20.87 12.16
N ALA A 191 4.08 20.18 12.29
CA ALA A 191 3.48 19.88 13.58
C ALA A 191 4.33 18.89 14.41
N LEU A 192 4.96 17.89 13.78
CA LEU A 192 5.91 16.98 14.42
C LEU A 192 7.15 17.71 14.95
N GLU A 193 7.70 18.65 14.20
CA GLU A 193 8.84 19.48 14.60
C GLU A 193 8.51 20.35 15.82
N ASN A 194 7.28 20.87 15.87
CA ASN A 194 6.78 21.66 16.98
C ASN A 194 6.26 20.81 18.16
N ARG A 195 6.30 19.49 18.05
CA ARG A 195 5.77 18.54 19.05
C ARG A 195 4.28 18.80 19.38
N ASP A 196 3.50 19.28 18.41
CA ASP A 196 2.07 19.53 18.55
C ASP A 196 1.26 18.27 18.20
N VAL A 197 1.03 17.43 19.19
CA VAL A 197 0.29 16.16 19.06
C VAL A 197 -1.10 16.38 18.46
N ASN A 198 -1.83 17.40 18.93
CA ASN A 198 -3.19 17.65 18.49
C ASN A 198 -3.24 18.03 17.00
N LEU A 199 -2.30 18.87 16.57
CA LEU A 199 -2.21 19.29 15.17
C LEU A 199 -1.78 18.12 14.27
N VAL A 200 -0.81 17.30 14.68
CA VAL A 200 -0.39 16.10 13.92
C VAL A 200 -1.59 15.18 13.73
N VAL A 201 -2.29 14.80 14.80
CA VAL A 201 -3.42 13.87 14.76
C VAL A 201 -4.58 14.41 13.91
N SER A 202 -4.94 15.69 14.09
CA SER A 202 -6.05 16.31 13.34
C SER A 202 -5.74 16.43 11.83
N THR A 203 -4.52 16.84 11.49
CA THR A 203 -4.09 16.97 10.08
C THR A 203 -3.99 15.60 9.43
N LEU A 204 -3.42 14.61 10.12
CA LEU A 204 -3.30 13.23 9.60
C LEU A 204 -4.66 12.60 9.38
N ARG A 205 -5.60 12.79 10.30
CA ARG A 205 -6.99 12.32 10.17
C ARG A 205 -7.65 12.92 8.93
N LYS A 206 -7.55 14.22 8.75
CA LYS A 206 -8.08 14.93 7.58
C LYS A 206 -7.48 14.38 6.28
N HIS A 207 -6.16 14.23 6.24
CA HIS A 207 -5.41 13.67 5.12
C HIS A 207 -5.92 12.28 4.72
N ILE A 208 -6.08 11.38 5.69
CA ILE A 208 -6.51 10.00 5.45
C ILE A 208 -7.95 9.96 4.91
N TYR A 209 -8.87 10.71 5.52
CA TYR A 209 -10.26 10.73 5.05
C TYR A 209 -10.40 11.38 3.67
N ARG A 210 -9.69 12.47 3.40
CA ARG A 210 -9.66 13.07 2.07
C ARG A 210 -9.14 12.07 1.01
N ALA A 211 -8.07 11.34 1.32
CA ALA A 211 -7.53 10.31 0.44
C ALA A 211 -8.55 9.18 0.18
N LYS A 212 -9.30 8.77 1.21
CA LYS A 212 -10.40 7.80 1.11
C LYS A 212 -11.49 8.28 0.17
N ASP A 213 -12.03 9.48 0.44
CA ASP A 213 -13.16 10.03 -0.30
C ASP A 213 -12.82 10.22 -1.79
N ALA A 214 -11.62 10.69 -2.06
CA ALA A 214 -11.13 10.87 -3.42
C ALA A 214 -10.90 9.53 -4.14
N LEU A 215 -10.50 8.47 -3.42
CA LEU A 215 -10.38 7.14 -3.99
C LEU A 215 -11.77 6.58 -4.34
N ILE A 216 -12.74 6.66 -3.43
CA ILE A 216 -14.12 6.22 -3.66
C ILE A 216 -14.72 6.95 -4.87
N ALA A 217 -14.54 8.26 -4.97
CA ALA A 217 -15.02 9.05 -6.10
C ALA A 217 -14.38 8.68 -7.45
N SER A 218 -13.23 8.03 -7.43
CA SER A 218 -12.51 7.57 -8.64
C SER A 218 -12.88 6.16 -9.10
N LEU A 219 -13.67 5.42 -8.31
CA LEU A 219 -14.12 4.10 -8.69
C LEU A 219 -15.13 4.16 -9.85
N PRO A 220 -15.13 3.17 -10.76
CA PRO A 220 -16.19 3.04 -11.72
C PRO A 220 -17.53 2.86 -11.00
N PRO A 221 -18.65 3.34 -11.58
CA PRO A 221 -19.98 3.09 -11.01
C PRO A 221 -20.20 1.58 -10.85
N ALA A 222 -20.81 1.17 -9.73
CA ALA A 222 -21.18 -0.21 -9.50
C ALA A 222 -22.18 -0.64 -10.59
N GLU A 223 -21.89 -1.75 -11.30
CA GLU A 223 -22.82 -2.37 -12.25
C GLU A 223 -24.00 -3.02 -11.53
#